data_79052426d02e7f44f7882a3b61a4675a
#
_entry.id   79052426d02e7f44f7882a3b61a4675a
#
_cell.length_a   1.000
_cell.length_b   1.000
_cell.length_c   1.000
_cell.angle_alpha   90.00
_cell.angle_beta   90.00
_cell.angle_gamma   90.00
#
_symmetry.space_group_name_H-M   'P 1'
#
loop_
_entity.id
_entity.type
_entity.pdbx_description
1 polymer ?
#
loop_
_entity_poly.entity_id
_entity_poly.type
_entity_poly.pdbx_seq_one_letter_code
_entity_poly.pdbx_strand_id
1 'polypeptide(L)'
;MDRIRKGYESRFRALLQQANARLLEAGVRWLIAKAHCLSERDGISLATALTEIYERLASQPYFRKSNLRSAPTLFFCDAGLGGLSRWLRAAGHDALWRADIDDDDLLREAREKSATILTTDSMLMERRLLRDGVIAALWLPPTLRIRQQLNLVFREFGLKVGEPRCMACGGELVTQDKEAIRERIPPKTYRWLDEYFACSRCGKLFWRGTHWERISKQLHAAAI
;
A
#
# COMPACT_ATOMS: atom_id res chain seq x y z
N MET A 1 17.57 6.81 13.56
CA MET A 1 16.52 6.76 14.62
C MET A 1 15.70 8.03 14.67
N ASP A 2 16.28 9.23 14.66
CA ASP A 2 15.53 10.50 14.75
C ASP A 2 14.52 10.74 13.64
N ARG A 3 14.82 10.36 12.39
CA ARG A 3 13.92 10.57 11.24
C ARG A 3 12.63 9.75 11.36
N ILE A 4 12.74 8.48 11.76
CA ILE A 4 11.59 7.60 11.96
C ILE A 4 10.71 8.13 13.10
N ARG A 5 11.30 8.48 14.23
CA ARG A 5 10.60 9.05 15.38
C ARG A 5 9.83 10.32 14.99
N LYS A 6 10.48 11.28 14.32
CA LYS A 6 9.83 12.52 13.84
C LYS A 6 8.64 12.22 12.91
N GLY A 7 8.77 11.21 12.04
CA GLY A 7 7.67 10.77 11.19
C GLY A 7 6.45 10.32 12.00
N TYR A 8 6.65 9.52 13.05
CA TYR A 8 5.54 9.10 13.93
C TYR A 8 4.99 10.25 14.76
N GLU A 9 5.83 11.16 15.25
CA GLU A 9 5.38 12.38 15.96
C GLU A 9 4.38 13.18 15.10
N SER A 10 4.69 13.40 13.82
CA SER A 10 3.80 14.06 12.89
C SER A 10 2.50 13.28 12.68
N ARG A 11 2.58 11.94 12.51
CA ARG A 11 1.38 11.10 12.33
C ARG A 11 0.52 11.00 13.58
N PHE A 12 1.10 10.89 14.76
CA PHE A 12 0.37 10.95 16.03
C PHE A 12 -0.31 12.29 16.23
N ARG A 13 0.37 13.40 15.91
CA ARG A 13 -0.22 14.74 15.96
C ARG A 13 -1.44 14.82 15.05
N ALA A 14 -1.35 14.35 13.81
CA ALA A 14 -2.47 14.35 12.87
C ALA A 14 -3.66 13.52 13.40
N LEU A 15 -3.45 12.34 13.96
CA LEU A 15 -4.52 11.55 14.58
C LEU A 15 -5.14 12.26 15.78
N LEU A 16 -4.33 12.84 16.66
CA LEU A 16 -4.82 13.57 17.85
C LEU A 16 -5.59 14.84 17.46
N GLN A 17 -5.17 15.56 16.43
CA GLN A 17 -5.91 16.69 15.86
C GLN A 17 -7.28 16.27 15.35
N GLN A 18 -7.32 15.15 14.60
CA GLN A 18 -8.56 14.58 14.10
C GLN A 18 -9.51 14.17 15.23
N ALA A 19 -8.96 13.76 16.38
CA ALA A 19 -9.70 13.47 17.61
C ALA A 19 -10.08 14.71 18.42
N ASN A 20 -9.79 15.91 17.95
CA ASN A 20 -9.97 17.16 18.69
C ASN A 20 -9.33 17.13 20.10
N ALA A 21 -8.17 16.48 20.22
CA ALA A 21 -7.47 16.40 21.50
C ALA A 21 -7.01 17.79 21.99
N ARG A 22 -7.33 18.13 23.23
CA ARG A 22 -7.03 19.46 23.82
C ARG A 22 -5.52 19.70 24.04
N LEU A 23 -4.76 18.64 24.35
CA LEU A 23 -3.34 18.71 24.71
C LEU A 23 -2.49 17.93 23.69
N LEU A 24 -2.39 18.41 22.46
CA LEU A 24 -1.76 17.74 21.34
C LEU A 24 -0.32 17.32 21.65
N GLU A 25 0.54 18.25 22.03
CA GLU A 25 1.96 17.98 22.26
C GLU A 25 2.21 17.07 23.47
N ALA A 26 1.39 17.18 24.50
CA ALA A 26 1.44 16.26 25.63
C ALA A 26 1.01 14.84 25.22
N GLY A 27 -0.02 14.73 24.40
CA GLY A 27 -0.48 13.47 23.85
C GLY A 27 0.57 12.79 22.96
N VAL A 28 1.21 13.56 22.08
CA VAL A 28 2.32 13.04 21.23
C VAL A 28 3.47 12.53 22.10
N ARG A 29 3.93 13.33 23.08
CA ARG A 29 4.99 12.90 24.02
C ARG A 29 4.62 11.63 24.78
N TRP A 30 3.37 11.53 25.23
CA TRP A 30 2.88 10.35 25.94
C TRP A 30 2.89 9.08 25.05
N LEU A 31 2.46 9.19 23.78
CA LEU A 31 2.47 8.07 22.83
C LEU A 31 3.90 7.63 22.53
N ILE A 32 4.83 8.56 22.37
CA ILE A 32 6.25 8.26 22.18
C ILE A 32 6.85 7.56 23.42
N ALA A 33 6.58 8.10 24.63
CA ALA A 33 7.03 7.46 25.86
C ALA A 33 6.46 6.05 26.03
N LYS A 34 5.19 5.85 25.69
CA LYS A 34 4.57 4.53 25.68
C LYS A 34 5.24 3.56 24.71
N ALA A 35 5.70 4.04 23.55
CA ALA A 35 6.46 3.22 22.60
C ALA A 35 7.83 2.82 23.15
N HIS A 36 8.52 3.70 23.87
CA HIS A 36 9.76 3.34 24.57
C HIS A 36 9.53 2.25 25.60
N CYS A 37 8.54 2.41 26.47
CA CYS A 37 8.20 1.38 27.47
C CYS A 37 7.84 0.03 26.81
N LEU A 38 7.09 0.05 25.69
CA LEU A 38 6.75 -1.15 24.95
C LEU A 38 7.99 -1.83 24.35
N SER A 39 8.89 -1.04 23.77
CA SER A 39 10.15 -1.49 23.20
C SER A 39 11.03 -2.19 24.25
N GLU A 40 11.17 -1.58 25.43
CA GLU A 40 11.94 -2.14 26.54
C GLU A 40 11.32 -3.38 27.12
N ARG A 41 10.01 -3.39 27.37
CA ARG A 41 9.28 -4.52 27.96
C ARG A 41 9.32 -5.76 27.08
N ASP A 42 9.10 -5.61 25.76
CA ASP A 42 8.89 -6.71 24.83
C ASP A 42 10.18 -7.04 24.01
N GLY A 43 11.28 -6.31 24.24
CA GLY A 43 12.55 -6.51 23.53
C GLY A 43 12.47 -6.24 22.02
N ILE A 44 11.52 -5.41 21.58
CA ILE A 44 11.32 -5.08 20.17
C ILE A 44 11.96 -3.73 19.83
N SER A 45 12.21 -3.48 18.54
CA SER A 45 12.76 -2.18 18.13
C SER A 45 11.76 -1.05 18.42
N LEU A 46 12.27 0.15 18.73
CA LEU A 46 11.42 1.33 18.92
C LEU A 46 10.54 1.61 17.69
N ALA A 47 11.05 1.37 16.48
CA ALA A 47 10.27 1.53 15.25
C ALA A 47 9.07 0.57 15.19
N THR A 48 9.26 -0.68 15.63
CA THR A 48 8.18 -1.68 15.74
C THR A 48 7.15 -1.26 16.79
N ALA A 49 7.60 -0.83 17.97
CA ALA A 49 6.73 -0.36 19.05
C ALA A 49 5.89 0.87 18.63
N LEU A 50 6.51 1.82 17.92
CA LEU A 50 5.82 2.98 17.36
C LEU A 50 4.74 2.57 16.33
N THR A 51 5.06 1.58 15.47
CA THR A 51 4.11 1.03 14.52
C THR A 51 2.90 0.41 15.22
N GLU A 52 3.12 -0.43 16.21
CA GLU A 52 2.04 -1.09 16.96
C GLU A 52 1.11 -0.09 17.65
N ILE A 53 1.68 0.94 18.28
CA ILE A 53 0.87 1.99 18.92
C ILE A 53 0.10 2.79 17.87
N TYR A 54 0.73 3.13 16.75
CA TYR A 54 0.07 3.86 15.67
C TYR A 54 -1.10 3.03 15.09
N GLU A 55 -0.88 1.78 14.73
CA GLU A 55 -1.92 0.90 14.20
C GLU A 55 -3.07 0.70 15.18
N ARG A 56 -2.75 0.49 16.46
CA ARG A 56 -3.76 0.35 17.52
C ARG A 56 -4.59 1.62 17.67
N LEU A 57 -3.98 2.80 17.60
CA LEU A 57 -4.67 4.09 17.67
C LEU A 57 -5.53 4.29 16.43
N ALA A 58 -4.95 4.17 15.23
CA ALA A 58 -5.63 4.38 13.96
C ALA A 58 -6.78 3.38 13.72
N SER A 59 -6.73 2.19 14.32
CA SER A 59 -7.80 1.19 14.20
C SER A 59 -9.04 1.46 15.05
N GLN A 60 -8.99 2.44 15.96
CA GLN A 60 -10.15 2.76 16.82
C GLN A 60 -11.36 3.23 15.98
N PRO A 61 -12.59 2.86 16.35
CA PRO A 61 -13.81 3.21 15.59
C PRO A 61 -13.97 4.70 15.35
N TYR A 62 -13.51 5.52 16.28
CA TYR A 62 -13.54 6.98 16.19
C TYR A 62 -12.77 7.51 14.96
N PHE A 63 -11.60 6.94 14.66
CA PHE A 63 -10.79 7.33 13.51
C PHE A 63 -11.28 6.69 12.20
N ARG A 64 -11.98 5.53 12.30
CA ARG A 64 -12.56 4.85 11.12
C ARG A 64 -13.74 5.60 10.49
N LYS A 65 -14.60 6.24 11.29
CA LYS A 65 -15.83 6.90 10.80
C LYS A 65 -15.58 8.17 9.98
N SER A 66 -14.46 8.84 10.17
CA SER A 66 -14.16 10.10 9.47
C SER A 66 -13.43 9.92 8.14
N ASN A 67 -12.97 8.72 7.79
CA ASN A 67 -12.00 8.51 6.71
C ASN A 67 -12.26 7.32 5.78
N LEU A 68 -13.50 6.92 5.53
CA LEU A 68 -13.76 6.15 4.31
C LEU A 68 -13.53 7.11 3.13
N ARG A 69 -12.26 7.28 2.76
CA ARG A 69 -11.91 7.92 1.51
C ARG A 69 -12.55 7.10 0.40
N SER A 70 -13.17 7.75 -0.55
CA SER A 70 -13.63 7.05 -1.76
C SER A 70 -12.47 6.24 -2.33
N ALA A 71 -12.74 5.00 -2.70
CA ALA A 71 -11.72 4.15 -3.29
C ALA A 71 -11.10 4.88 -4.50
N PRO A 72 -9.79 5.11 -4.53
CA PRO A 72 -9.16 5.80 -5.64
C PRO A 72 -9.19 4.93 -6.89
N THR A 73 -9.33 5.56 -8.03
CA THR A 73 -9.24 4.88 -9.34
C THR A 73 -7.82 4.49 -9.67
N LEU A 74 -6.83 5.21 -9.13
CA LEU A 74 -5.42 5.02 -9.40
C LEU A 74 -4.59 5.28 -8.14
N PHE A 75 -3.68 4.36 -7.84
CA PHE A 75 -2.62 4.56 -6.85
C PHE A 75 -1.30 4.92 -7.52
N PHE A 76 -0.49 5.74 -6.87
CA PHE A 76 0.91 5.92 -7.24
C PHE A 76 1.79 5.56 -6.05
N CYS A 77 2.50 4.46 -6.17
CA CYS A 77 3.41 3.97 -5.15
C CYS A 77 4.77 4.65 -5.29
N ASP A 78 5.27 5.18 -4.19
CA ASP A 78 6.62 5.71 -4.05
C ASP A 78 7.69 4.65 -4.38
N ALA A 79 8.92 5.08 -4.70
CA ALA A 79 10.03 4.24 -5.15
C ALA A 79 10.24 2.97 -4.31
N GLY A 80 10.16 3.08 -2.97
CA GLY A 80 10.31 1.96 -2.03
C GLY A 80 9.15 0.96 -2.03
N LEU A 81 8.02 1.23 -2.69
CA LEU A 81 6.77 0.46 -2.59
C LEU A 81 6.48 -0.43 -3.81
N GLY A 82 7.50 -0.82 -4.58
CA GLY A 82 7.33 -1.68 -5.74
C GLY A 82 6.69 -3.04 -5.44
N GLY A 83 6.95 -3.59 -4.26
CA GLY A 83 6.28 -4.80 -3.78
C GLY A 83 4.78 -4.60 -3.59
N LEU A 84 4.39 -3.51 -2.92
CA LEU A 84 2.99 -3.17 -2.69
C LEU A 84 2.24 -2.91 -4.00
N SER A 85 2.85 -2.21 -4.96
CA SER A 85 2.23 -1.93 -6.26
C SER A 85 1.86 -3.22 -7.01
N ARG A 86 2.72 -4.24 -6.95
CA ARG A 86 2.44 -5.56 -7.55
C ARG A 86 1.25 -6.24 -6.91
N TRP A 87 1.12 -6.17 -5.59
CA TRP A 87 0.00 -6.77 -4.85
C TRP A 87 -1.32 -6.03 -5.09
N LEU A 88 -1.29 -4.70 -5.19
CA LEU A 88 -2.47 -3.90 -5.57
C LEU A 88 -2.96 -4.29 -6.97
N ARG A 89 -2.05 -4.43 -7.93
CA ARG A 89 -2.37 -4.89 -9.30
C ARG A 89 -2.93 -6.32 -9.29
N ALA A 90 -2.35 -7.23 -8.52
CA ALA A 90 -2.87 -8.58 -8.37
C ALA A 90 -4.28 -8.60 -7.77
N ALA A 91 -4.60 -7.63 -6.94
CA ALA A 91 -5.93 -7.43 -6.34
C ALA A 91 -6.92 -6.68 -7.26
N GLY A 92 -6.53 -6.33 -8.48
CA GLY A 92 -7.40 -5.66 -9.46
C GLY A 92 -7.31 -4.13 -9.46
N HIS A 93 -6.52 -3.53 -8.57
CA HIS A 93 -6.40 -2.07 -8.47
C HIS A 93 -5.29 -1.54 -9.38
N ASP A 94 -5.56 -0.40 -10.02
CA ASP A 94 -4.52 0.26 -10.82
C ASP A 94 -3.52 0.95 -9.92
N ALA A 95 -2.23 0.64 -10.13
CA ALA A 95 -1.14 1.19 -9.31
C ALA A 95 0.10 1.44 -10.17
N LEU A 96 0.54 2.68 -10.23
CA LEU A 96 1.79 3.09 -10.85
C LEU A 96 2.95 2.90 -9.89
N TRP A 97 4.12 2.64 -10.45
CA TRP A 97 5.36 2.55 -9.70
C TRP A 97 6.56 2.66 -10.64
N ARG A 98 7.58 3.40 -10.21
CA ARG A 98 8.93 3.45 -10.80
C ARG A 98 9.96 3.41 -9.68
N ALA A 99 11.07 2.69 -9.91
CA ALA A 99 12.11 2.49 -8.89
C ALA A 99 12.90 3.78 -8.57
N ASP A 100 13.04 4.63 -9.56
CA ASP A 100 13.90 5.83 -9.59
C ASP A 100 13.13 7.14 -9.64
N ILE A 101 11.83 7.11 -9.31
CA ILE A 101 11.03 8.33 -9.27
C ILE A 101 11.45 9.20 -8.09
N ASP A 102 11.75 10.46 -8.36
CA ASP A 102 11.95 11.45 -7.32
C ASP A 102 10.63 12.05 -6.80
N ASP A 103 10.71 12.75 -5.68
CA ASP A 103 9.54 13.32 -5.00
C ASP A 103 8.79 14.35 -5.87
N ASP A 104 9.50 15.18 -6.62
CA ASP A 104 8.89 16.23 -7.41
C ASP A 104 8.16 15.66 -8.63
N ASP A 105 8.76 14.67 -9.30
CA ASP A 105 8.11 13.91 -10.36
C ASP A 105 6.91 13.13 -9.87
N LEU A 106 7.03 12.47 -8.71
CA LEU A 106 5.93 11.75 -8.10
C LEU A 106 4.73 12.67 -7.81
N LEU A 107 4.97 13.84 -7.22
CA LEU A 107 3.93 14.82 -6.93
C LEU A 107 3.29 15.38 -8.19
N ARG A 108 4.11 15.75 -9.20
CA ARG A 108 3.63 16.27 -10.48
C ARG A 108 2.73 15.26 -11.19
N GLU A 109 3.22 14.03 -11.39
CA GLU A 109 2.48 13.00 -12.11
C GLU A 109 1.25 12.52 -11.35
N ALA A 110 1.32 12.41 -10.02
CA ALA A 110 0.16 12.05 -9.22
C ALA A 110 -0.95 13.09 -9.34
N ARG A 111 -0.59 14.38 -9.39
CA ARG A 111 -1.55 15.47 -9.61
C ARG A 111 -2.18 15.40 -10.99
N GLU A 112 -1.36 15.25 -12.04
CA GLU A 112 -1.82 15.16 -13.43
C GLU A 112 -2.79 13.99 -13.65
N LYS A 113 -2.52 12.85 -13.01
CA LYS A 113 -3.30 11.62 -13.16
C LYS A 113 -4.41 11.47 -12.10
N SER A 114 -4.57 12.44 -11.21
CA SER A 114 -5.48 12.36 -10.05
C SER A 114 -5.26 11.08 -9.22
N ALA A 115 -4.00 10.66 -9.08
CA ALA A 115 -3.63 9.46 -8.37
C ALA A 115 -3.48 9.71 -6.87
N THR A 116 -3.82 8.71 -6.06
CA THR A 116 -3.52 8.71 -4.63
C THR A 116 -2.12 8.19 -4.37
N ILE A 117 -1.28 8.98 -3.72
CA ILE A 117 0.10 8.59 -3.39
C ILE A 117 0.10 7.64 -2.18
N LEU A 118 0.87 6.55 -2.30
CA LEU A 118 1.23 5.67 -1.20
C LEU A 118 2.73 5.85 -0.93
N THR A 119 3.11 6.19 0.30
CA THR A 119 4.52 6.42 0.65
C THR A 119 4.86 5.98 2.06
N THR A 120 6.10 5.57 2.29
CA THR A 120 6.67 5.38 3.62
C THR A 120 7.48 6.59 4.09
N ASP A 121 7.68 7.59 3.22
CA ASP A 121 8.41 8.80 3.57
C ASP A 121 7.51 9.80 4.29
N SER A 122 7.81 10.04 5.57
CA SER A 122 7.11 11.03 6.38
C SER A 122 7.43 12.48 5.97
N MET A 123 8.61 12.72 5.36
CA MET A 123 9.00 14.05 4.90
C MET A 123 8.24 14.43 3.63
N LEU A 124 8.02 13.46 2.73
CA LEU A 124 7.16 13.67 1.57
C LEU A 124 5.75 14.10 1.99
N MET A 125 5.21 13.53 3.07
CA MET A 125 3.89 13.90 3.60
C MET A 125 3.81 15.34 4.14
N GLU A 126 4.94 15.99 4.45
CA GLU A 126 5.00 17.39 4.87
C GLU A 126 5.04 18.37 3.67
N ARG A 127 5.22 17.87 2.45
CA ARG A 127 5.15 18.68 1.24
C ARG A 127 3.77 19.34 1.14
N ARG A 128 3.74 20.62 0.80
CA ARG A 128 2.52 21.44 0.81
C ARG A 128 1.34 20.79 0.08
N LEU A 129 1.58 20.19 -1.09
CA LEU A 129 0.51 19.57 -1.89
C LEU A 129 -0.17 18.39 -1.18
N LEU A 130 0.57 17.63 -0.37
CA LEU A 130 0.03 16.50 0.39
C LEU A 130 -0.55 16.97 1.73
N ARG A 131 0.17 17.83 2.43
CA ARG A 131 -0.26 18.37 3.73
C ARG A 131 -1.58 19.14 3.62
N ASP A 132 -1.74 19.95 2.57
CA ASP A 132 -2.92 20.76 2.34
C ASP A 132 -4.04 19.97 1.63
N GLY A 133 -3.83 18.66 1.35
CA GLY A 133 -4.83 17.77 0.75
C GLY A 133 -5.10 18.00 -0.73
N VAL A 134 -4.26 18.76 -1.44
CA VAL A 134 -4.39 18.98 -2.90
C VAL A 134 -4.19 17.67 -3.68
N ILE A 135 -3.27 16.83 -3.23
CA ILE A 135 -3.07 15.47 -3.71
C ILE A 135 -3.41 14.52 -2.56
N ALA A 136 -4.27 13.54 -2.82
CA ALA A 136 -4.59 12.51 -1.85
C ALA A 136 -3.36 11.63 -1.60
N ALA A 137 -3.07 11.33 -0.34
CA ALA A 137 -1.95 10.46 0.01
C ALA A 137 -2.26 9.63 1.26
N LEU A 138 -1.66 8.43 1.34
CA LEU A 138 -1.64 7.61 2.54
C LEU A 138 -0.19 7.31 2.92
N TRP A 139 0.17 7.68 4.14
CA TRP A 139 1.43 7.28 4.72
C TRP A 139 1.34 5.88 5.29
N LEU A 140 2.33 5.04 4.97
CA LEU A 140 2.46 3.69 5.45
C LEU A 140 3.66 3.60 6.42
N PRO A 141 3.49 3.06 7.62
CA PRO A 141 4.62 2.82 8.52
C PRO A 141 5.74 2.03 7.83
N PRO A 142 6.99 2.51 7.86
CA PRO A 142 8.09 1.90 7.10
C PRO A 142 8.51 0.51 7.60
N THR A 143 8.10 0.14 8.82
CA THR A 143 8.35 -1.20 9.40
C THR A 143 7.34 -2.26 8.97
N LEU A 144 6.24 -1.86 8.32
CA LEU A 144 5.25 -2.80 7.84
C LEU A 144 5.79 -3.66 6.70
N ARG A 145 5.59 -4.98 6.81
CA ARG A 145 5.80 -5.90 5.69
C ARG A 145 4.73 -5.67 4.63
N ILE A 146 5.01 -6.05 3.39
CA ILE A 146 4.13 -5.83 2.23
C ILE A 146 2.67 -6.26 2.51
N ARG A 147 2.47 -7.40 3.16
CA ARG A 147 1.14 -7.88 3.52
C ARG A 147 0.40 -6.92 4.48
N GLN A 148 1.10 -6.39 5.47
CA GLN A 148 0.53 -5.43 6.42
C GLN A 148 0.24 -4.08 5.74
N GLN A 149 1.14 -3.64 4.84
CA GLN A 149 0.90 -2.46 4.01
C GLN A 149 -0.37 -2.64 3.16
N LEU A 150 -0.53 -3.79 2.52
CA LEU A 150 -1.71 -4.10 1.72
C LEU A 150 -2.99 -4.08 2.57
N ASN A 151 -2.99 -4.73 3.74
CA ASN A 151 -4.13 -4.74 4.66
C ASN A 151 -4.50 -3.31 5.10
N LEU A 152 -3.49 -2.48 5.39
CA LEU A 152 -3.73 -1.08 5.75
C LEU A 152 -4.41 -0.31 4.61
N VAL A 153 -3.90 -0.44 3.38
CA VAL A 153 -4.49 0.21 2.20
C VAL A 153 -5.93 -0.28 1.96
N PHE A 154 -6.17 -1.58 2.04
CA PHE A 154 -7.50 -2.16 1.88
C PHE A 154 -8.49 -1.60 2.91
N ARG A 155 -8.08 -1.54 4.16
CA ARG A 155 -8.90 -1.00 5.25
C ARG A 155 -9.19 0.49 5.09
N GLU A 156 -8.18 1.29 4.75
CA GLU A 156 -8.31 2.76 4.65
C GLU A 156 -9.21 3.21 3.50
N PHE A 157 -9.23 2.45 2.41
CA PHE A 157 -10.01 2.78 1.22
C PHE A 157 -11.22 1.86 1.01
N GLY A 158 -11.48 0.91 1.91
CA GLY A 158 -12.58 -0.05 1.77
C GLY A 158 -12.48 -0.91 0.51
N LEU A 159 -11.24 -1.27 0.11
CA LEU A 159 -11.01 -2.01 -1.13
C LEU A 159 -11.47 -3.46 -1.04
N LYS A 160 -11.88 -3.99 -2.18
CA LYS A 160 -12.20 -5.40 -2.36
C LYS A 160 -11.27 -6.01 -3.40
N VAL A 161 -11.07 -7.32 -3.34
CA VAL A 161 -10.34 -8.04 -4.39
C VAL A 161 -11.22 -8.09 -5.64
N GLY A 162 -10.67 -7.57 -6.73
CA GLY A 162 -11.29 -7.55 -8.07
C GLY A 162 -10.54 -8.41 -9.07
N GLU A 163 -10.87 -8.26 -10.35
CA GLU A 163 -10.18 -8.93 -11.45
C GLU A 163 -8.72 -8.48 -11.52
N PRO A 164 -7.76 -9.42 -11.52
CA PRO A 164 -6.36 -9.10 -11.44
C PRO A 164 -5.85 -8.39 -12.68
N ARG A 165 -4.90 -7.50 -12.47
CA ARG A 165 -4.15 -6.80 -13.51
C ARG A 165 -2.74 -7.35 -13.63
N CYS A 166 -2.05 -7.02 -14.70
CA CYS A 166 -0.65 -7.38 -14.88
C CYS A 166 0.21 -6.88 -13.71
N MET A 167 0.78 -7.80 -12.93
CA MET A 167 1.64 -7.45 -11.78
C MET A 167 2.88 -6.66 -12.20
N ALA A 168 3.36 -6.82 -13.46
CA ALA A 168 4.54 -6.12 -13.95
C ALA A 168 4.26 -4.65 -14.29
N CYS A 169 3.18 -4.35 -15.02
CA CYS A 169 2.94 -3.00 -15.55
C CYS A 169 1.54 -2.42 -15.26
N GLY A 170 0.63 -3.18 -14.65
CA GLY A 170 -0.74 -2.75 -14.38
C GLY A 170 -1.70 -2.81 -15.57
N GLY A 171 -1.26 -3.30 -16.74
CA GLY A 171 -2.13 -3.50 -17.90
C GLY A 171 -3.20 -4.57 -17.67
N GLU A 172 -4.24 -4.57 -18.47
CA GLU A 172 -5.30 -5.58 -18.43
C GLU A 172 -4.81 -6.94 -18.88
N LEU A 173 -5.37 -7.99 -18.32
CA LEU A 173 -5.09 -9.36 -18.70
C LEU A 173 -6.18 -9.86 -19.65
N VAL A 174 -5.80 -10.17 -20.89
CA VAL A 174 -6.70 -10.64 -21.94
C VAL A 174 -6.50 -12.13 -22.13
N THR A 175 -7.57 -12.90 -22.14
CA THR A 175 -7.55 -14.35 -22.41
C THR A 175 -6.88 -14.64 -23.74
N GLN A 176 -6.07 -15.68 -23.75
CA GLN A 176 -5.34 -16.13 -24.94
C GLN A 176 -5.74 -17.55 -25.32
N ASP A 177 -5.81 -17.79 -26.62
CA ASP A 177 -5.94 -19.16 -27.12
C ASP A 177 -4.66 -19.95 -26.81
N LYS A 178 -4.85 -21.12 -26.21
CA LYS A 178 -3.79 -22.02 -25.76
C LYS A 178 -2.86 -22.43 -26.91
N GLU A 179 -3.43 -22.75 -28.08
CA GLU A 179 -2.65 -23.16 -29.23
C GLU A 179 -1.83 -22.01 -29.82
N ALA A 180 -2.39 -20.82 -29.87
CA ALA A 180 -1.72 -19.63 -30.40
C ALA A 180 -0.48 -19.23 -29.58
N ILE A 181 -0.42 -19.59 -28.30
CA ILE A 181 0.69 -19.24 -27.40
C ILE A 181 1.56 -20.44 -27.01
N ARG A 182 1.37 -21.59 -27.62
CA ARG A 182 2.02 -22.87 -27.29
C ARG A 182 3.54 -22.75 -27.14
N GLU A 183 4.21 -22.10 -28.09
CA GLU A 183 5.67 -21.93 -28.09
C GLU A 183 6.20 -21.02 -26.97
N ARG A 184 5.33 -20.20 -26.40
CA ARG A 184 5.66 -19.25 -25.32
C ARG A 184 5.43 -19.82 -23.92
N ILE A 185 4.90 -21.04 -23.82
CA ILE A 185 4.53 -21.70 -22.57
C ILE A 185 5.45 -22.88 -22.30
N PRO A 186 5.94 -23.07 -21.05
CA PRO A 186 6.69 -24.27 -20.72
C PRO A 186 5.86 -25.54 -20.98
N PRO A 187 6.45 -26.62 -21.58
CA PRO A 187 5.71 -27.84 -21.98
C PRO A 187 4.92 -28.49 -20.84
N LYS A 188 5.47 -28.46 -19.61
CA LYS A 188 4.74 -28.96 -18.43
C LYS A 188 3.48 -28.15 -18.14
N THR A 189 3.60 -26.81 -18.16
CA THR A 189 2.47 -25.90 -17.92
C THR A 189 1.40 -26.09 -18.99
N TYR A 190 1.79 -26.15 -20.26
CA TYR A 190 0.88 -26.39 -21.38
C TYR A 190 0.06 -27.69 -21.22
N ARG A 191 0.66 -28.77 -20.69
CA ARG A 191 -0.01 -30.07 -20.51
C ARG A 191 -1.10 -30.04 -19.44
N TRP A 192 -0.93 -29.21 -18.39
CA TRP A 192 -1.77 -29.27 -17.19
C TRP A 192 -2.73 -28.10 -17.01
N LEU A 193 -2.57 -27.03 -17.78
CA LEU A 193 -3.38 -25.81 -17.63
C LEU A 193 -4.05 -25.45 -18.97
N ASP A 194 -5.23 -24.86 -18.87
CA ASP A 194 -6.04 -24.48 -20.02
C ASP A 194 -6.34 -22.97 -20.09
N GLU A 195 -6.16 -22.24 -18.97
CA GLU A 195 -6.45 -20.81 -18.91
C GLU A 195 -5.16 -19.98 -18.93
N TYR A 196 -5.01 -19.19 -19.98
CA TYR A 196 -3.88 -18.30 -20.19
C TYR A 196 -4.31 -16.88 -20.49
N PHE A 197 -3.51 -15.94 -20.04
CA PHE A 197 -3.75 -14.53 -20.21
C PHE A 197 -2.48 -13.83 -20.69
N ALA A 198 -2.62 -12.84 -21.57
CA ALA A 198 -1.53 -11.93 -21.92
C ALA A 198 -1.86 -10.53 -21.47
N CYS A 199 -0.86 -9.81 -21.00
CA CYS A 199 -1.03 -8.40 -20.71
C CYS A 199 -1.17 -7.59 -22.01
N SER A 200 -2.24 -6.81 -22.13
CA SER A 200 -2.50 -5.93 -23.29
C SER A 200 -1.41 -4.86 -23.50
N ARG A 201 -0.66 -4.50 -22.44
CA ARG A 201 0.36 -3.43 -22.49
C ARG A 201 1.77 -3.96 -22.71
N CYS A 202 2.20 -5.01 -21.97
CA CYS A 202 3.58 -5.49 -22.00
C CYS A 202 3.73 -6.91 -22.59
N GLY A 203 2.66 -7.55 -23.01
CA GLY A 203 2.66 -8.88 -23.63
C GLY A 203 3.04 -10.04 -22.71
N LYS A 204 3.29 -9.78 -21.40
CA LYS A 204 3.67 -10.82 -20.44
C LYS A 204 2.54 -11.81 -20.26
N LEU A 205 2.89 -13.12 -20.33
CA LEU A 205 1.94 -14.21 -20.14
C LEU A 205 1.74 -14.53 -18.66
N PHE A 206 0.51 -14.92 -18.33
CA PHE A 206 0.06 -15.38 -17.02
C PHE A 206 -0.84 -16.61 -17.20
N TRP A 207 -0.92 -17.44 -16.16
CA TRP A 207 -1.80 -18.61 -16.11
C TRP A 207 -2.25 -18.90 -14.69
N ARG A 208 -3.39 -19.58 -14.54
CA ARG A 208 -3.93 -19.98 -13.23
C ARG A 208 -3.29 -21.28 -12.75
N GLY A 209 -2.07 -21.18 -12.20
CA GLY A 209 -1.35 -22.28 -11.57
C GLY A 209 -1.20 -22.09 -10.06
N THR A 210 -0.43 -22.97 -9.41
CA THR A 210 -0.21 -22.96 -7.96
C THR A 210 0.30 -21.63 -7.40
N HIS A 211 1.06 -20.87 -8.19
CA HIS A 211 1.51 -19.53 -7.79
C HIS A 211 0.35 -18.55 -7.72
N TRP A 212 -0.55 -18.57 -8.70
CA TRP A 212 -1.77 -17.79 -8.71
C TRP A 212 -2.67 -18.10 -7.51
N GLU A 213 -2.89 -19.38 -7.20
CA GLU A 213 -3.68 -19.78 -6.03
C GLU A 213 -3.11 -19.26 -4.72
N ARG A 214 -1.77 -19.27 -4.56
CA ARG A 214 -1.11 -18.71 -3.37
C ARG A 214 -1.35 -17.20 -3.26
N ILE A 215 -1.24 -16.47 -4.37
CA ILE A 215 -1.51 -15.03 -4.42
C ILE A 215 -2.97 -14.78 -4.05
N SER A 216 -3.92 -15.48 -4.66
CA SER A 216 -5.36 -15.34 -4.40
C SER A 216 -5.69 -15.60 -2.92
N LYS A 217 -5.18 -16.68 -2.32
CA LYS A 217 -5.36 -16.97 -0.89
C LYS A 217 -4.84 -15.85 0.01
N GLN A 218 -3.68 -15.27 -0.33
CA GLN A 218 -3.10 -14.17 0.44
C GLN A 218 -3.90 -12.87 0.29
N LEU A 219 -4.43 -12.59 -0.89
CA LEU A 219 -5.28 -11.42 -1.15
C LEU A 219 -6.58 -11.49 -0.35
N HIS A 220 -7.27 -12.63 -0.37
CA HIS A 220 -8.50 -12.82 0.41
C HIS A 220 -8.25 -12.70 1.91
N ALA A 221 -7.12 -13.21 2.41
CA ALA A 221 -6.74 -13.04 3.81
C ALA A 221 -6.36 -11.59 4.18
N ALA A 222 -6.04 -10.73 3.21
CA ALA A 222 -5.73 -9.32 3.43
C ALA A 222 -6.98 -8.42 3.38
N ALA A 223 -8.05 -8.87 2.73
CA ALA A 223 -9.29 -8.11 2.55
C ALA A 223 -10.29 -8.26 3.72
N ILE A 224 -9.97 -9.05 4.74
CA ILE A 224 -10.74 -9.27 5.97
C ILE A 224 -10.23 -8.33 7.06
#